data_cd3d8f23c810867b60b27ab4e1cfb546
#
_entry.id   cd3d8f23c810867b60b27ab4e1cfb546
#
_cell.length_a   1.000
_cell.length_b   1.000
_cell.length_c   1.000
_cell.angle_alpha   90.00
_cell.angle_beta   90.00
_cell.angle_gamma   90.00
#
_symmetry.space_group_name_H-M   'P 1'
#
loop_
_entity.id
_entity.type
_entity.pdbx_description
1 polymer ?
#
loop_
_entity_poly.entity_id
_entity_poly.type
_entity_poly.pdbx_seq_one_letter_code
_entity_poly.pdbx_strand_id
1 'polypeptide(L)'
;MKAIRLFSLLLVAAALLSGQTYQPNWGSLDKRPTPGWFTNAKFGIFIHWGVYSVPGYAPVIPGKLAYAEWYWNAMTNGRDNPKATAIQTGTWDYHQKMYGANSPYQDLAPQFKAQLFDPNHWADVFQRSGAKYVVLTSKHHEGFALWPSKEASRDWGRPWNSVEIGPHRDLLGDLTTAVRAKGLHMGFYYSLYEWYNPLWLTDKSKYINQHMIPQFKDVVTRYKPDIIFGDGEWDLPSSEWHTPEMIAWLFNESPVKDTVVINDRWGKDTRHAHGGYWTTEYTPGMSGMDHPWEESRGMGFSYGYNRAEKLEDYHSSRELLIMLVDLVSRGGNLLLDIGPKADGTIPVIMEERLTQMGSWLKINGDAIYGTKPWKDTRQWSAGEQPKVDYNKEFSTTYDVTKLASKPEAGKAAIEAFFTAKGSDVYAILPRWPGGVFQIKDVPGLKSVSLLGSTEAVKFTDSNGAVSVNLPELPEDLRAQPAWVLKLGR
;
A
#
# COMPACT_ATOMS: atom_id res chain seq x y z
N MET A 1 -6.67 9.32 -76.31
CA MET A 1 -7.35 9.18 -75.03
C MET A 1 -6.29 9.04 -73.96
N LYS A 2 -6.03 10.10 -73.20
CA LYS A 2 -4.96 10.18 -72.21
C LYS A 2 -5.52 9.73 -70.84
N ALA A 3 -4.99 8.67 -70.28
CA ALA A 3 -5.28 8.20 -68.92
C ALA A 3 -4.53 9.07 -67.90
N ILE A 4 -5.24 9.83 -67.10
CA ILE A 4 -4.71 10.60 -65.99
C ILE A 4 -4.62 9.65 -64.79
N ARG A 5 -3.40 9.34 -64.34
CA ARG A 5 -3.17 8.64 -63.08
C ARG A 5 -3.18 9.66 -61.96
N LEU A 6 -4.20 9.60 -61.13
CA LEU A 6 -4.23 10.29 -59.83
C LEU A 6 -3.27 9.56 -58.85
N PHE A 7 -2.21 10.23 -58.46
CA PHE A 7 -1.34 9.82 -57.33
C PHE A 7 -1.95 10.43 -56.08
N SER A 8 -2.59 9.60 -55.27
CA SER A 8 -3.01 10.00 -53.92
C SER A 8 -1.80 9.99 -53.02
N LEU A 9 -1.28 11.18 -52.68
CA LEU A 9 -0.31 11.35 -51.58
C LEU A 9 -1.04 11.11 -50.26
N LEU A 10 -0.81 9.96 -49.66
CA LEU A 10 -1.07 9.74 -48.23
C LEU A 10 -0.01 10.48 -47.43
N LEU A 11 -0.30 11.68 -46.96
CA LEU A 11 0.44 12.33 -45.90
C LEU A 11 0.17 11.55 -44.61
N VAL A 12 1.09 10.65 -44.26
CA VAL A 12 1.19 10.11 -42.91
C VAL A 12 1.71 11.26 -42.05
N ALA A 13 0.79 11.93 -41.36
CA ALA A 13 1.15 12.82 -40.27
C ALA A 13 1.72 11.94 -39.15
N ALA A 14 3.04 11.77 -39.14
CA ALA A 14 3.73 11.33 -37.93
C ALA A 14 3.51 12.43 -36.88
N ALA A 15 2.52 12.25 -36.05
CA ALA A 15 2.40 13.02 -34.81
C ALA A 15 3.70 12.75 -34.05
N LEU A 16 4.62 13.68 -34.09
CA LEU A 16 5.72 13.79 -33.14
C LEU A 16 5.02 13.89 -31.76
N LEU A 17 4.93 12.79 -31.06
CA LEU A 17 4.76 12.78 -29.60
C LEU A 17 6.01 13.46 -29.04
N SER A 18 6.02 14.81 -29.09
CA SER A 18 6.91 15.58 -28.24
C SER A 18 6.47 15.25 -26.82
N GLY A 19 7.19 14.33 -26.16
CA GLY A 19 6.93 13.99 -24.79
C GLY A 19 6.83 15.29 -23.99
N GLN A 20 5.77 15.42 -23.20
CA GLN A 20 5.59 16.59 -22.36
C GLN A 20 6.81 16.70 -21.44
N THR A 21 7.54 17.83 -21.51
CA THR A 21 8.68 18.08 -20.63
C THR A 21 8.17 18.71 -19.34
N TYR A 22 8.46 18.07 -18.21
CA TYR A 22 8.08 18.55 -16.90
C TYR A 22 9.16 19.47 -16.32
N GLN A 23 8.78 20.67 -15.89
CA GLN A 23 9.67 21.58 -15.19
C GLN A 23 9.84 21.19 -13.73
N PRO A 24 10.97 21.52 -13.06
CA PRO A 24 11.24 21.16 -11.68
C PRO A 24 10.47 22.05 -10.69
N ASN A 25 9.15 22.00 -10.79
CA ASN A 25 8.21 22.66 -9.88
C ASN A 25 6.87 21.93 -9.87
N TRP A 26 6.19 21.96 -8.76
CA TRP A 26 4.93 21.22 -8.57
C TRP A 26 3.84 21.64 -9.56
N GLY A 27 3.73 22.93 -9.91
CA GLY A 27 2.76 23.38 -10.92
C GLY A 27 2.92 22.74 -12.30
N SER A 28 4.10 22.18 -12.61
CA SER A 28 4.34 21.37 -13.83
C SER A 28 4.22 19.87 -13.55
N LEU A 29 4.80 19.40 -12.44
CA LEU A 29 4.87 17.96 -12.11
C LEU A 29 3.49 17.37 -11.87
N ASP A 30 2.60 18.08 -11.18
CA ASP A 30 1.23 17.65 -10.88
C ASP A 30 0.33 17.54 -12.12
N LYS A 31 0.75 18.08 -13.26
CA LYS A 31 0.02 17.89 -14.52
C LYS A 31 0.20 16.49 -15.13
N ARG A 32 1.15 15.70 -14.58
CA ARG A 32 1.35 14.35 -15.05
C ARG A 32 0.23 13.44 -14.52
N PRO A 33 -0.55 12.84 -15.43
CA PRO A 33 -1.65 11.96 -14.99
C PRO A 33 -1.10 10.71 -14.30
N THR A 34 -1.74 10.29 -13.23
CA THR A 34 -1.45 8.99 -12.61
C THR A 34 -1.83 7.88 -13.57
N PRO A 35 -0.91 6.95 -13.90
CA PRO A 35 -1.19 5.84 -14.79
C PRO A 35 -2.40 5.00 -14.35
N GLY A 36 -3.29 4.71 -15.30
CA GLY A 36 -4.56 4.01 -15.02
C GLY A 36 -4.39 2.60 -14.44
N TRP A 37 -3.25 1.95 -14.71
CA TRP A 37 -2.99 0.66 -14.10
C TRP A 37 -2.98 0.72 -12.56
N PHE A 38 -2.43 1.80 -11.96
CA PHE A 38 -2.36 1.98 -10.51
C PHE A 38 -3.76 2.19 -9.89
N THR A 39 -4.56 3.09 -10.47
CA THR A 39 -5.92 3.36 -9.98
C THR A 39 -6.86 2.17 -10.15
N ASN A 40 -6.58 1.28 -11.09
CA ASN A 40 -7.34 0.04 -11.34
C ASN A 40 -6.87 -1.13 -10.48
N ALA A 41 -5.66 -1.10 -9.95
CA ALA A 41 -5.03 -2.18 -9.20
C ALA A 41 -5.70 -2.46 -7.85
N LYS A 42 -6.10 -1.44 -7.11
CA LYS A 42 -6.85 -1.45 -5.84
C LYS A 42 -6.18 -2.13 -4.65
N PHE A 43 -5.31 -3.11 -4.86
CA PHE A 43 -4.68 -3.87 -3.80
C PHE A 43 -3.21 -4.13 -4.10
N GLY A 44 -2.33 -3.73 -3.20
CA GLY A 44 -0.89 -3.97 -3.21
C GLY A 44 -0.37 -4.52 -1.89
N ILE A 45 0.82 -5.11 -1.94
CA ILE A 45 1.56 -5.59 -0.77
C ILE A 45 2.68 -4.60 -0.47
N PHE A 46 2.75 -4.12 0.76
CA PHE A 46 3.89 -3.40 1.31
C PHE A 46 4.80 -4.37 2.05
N ILE A 47 6.10 -4.14 2.05
CA ILE A 47 7.05 -5.01 2.75
C ILE A 47 8.05 -4.16 3.51
N HIS A 48 8.01 -4.23 4.84
CA HIS A 48 9.04 -3.64 5.69
C HIS A 48 10.03 -4.74 6.13
N TRP A 49 11.23 -4.71 5.55
CA TRP A 49 12.25 -5.72 5.78
C TRP A 49 13.66 -5.12 5.77
N GLY A 50 14.47 -5.45 6.76
CA GLY A 50 15.81 -4.90 6.92
C GLY A 50 16.49 -5.39 8.20
N VAL A 51 17.54 -4.68 8.63
CA VAL A 51 18.29 -4.99 9.86
C VAL A 51 17.40 -4.98 11.10
N TYR A 52 16.38 -4.12 11.13
CA TYR A 52 15.40 -4.07 12.22
C TYR A 52 14.57 -5.36 12.38
N SER A 53 14.54 -6.22 11.38
CA SER A 53 13.91 -7.54 11.51
C SER A 53 14.71 -8.50 12.41
N VAL A 54 15.99 -8.20 12.69
CA VAL A 54 16.84 -9.01 13.60
C VAL A 54 16.33 -8.92 15.04
N PRO A 55 16.22 -7.72 15.65
CA PRO A 55 15.54 -7.62 16.94
C PRO A 55 14.05 -7.92 16.78
N GLY A 56 13.43 -7.46 15.69
CA GLY A 56 12.04 -7.67 15.38
C GLY A 56 11.14 -7.38 16.58
N TYR A 57 11.28 -6.20 17.19
CA TYR A 57 10.64 -5.92 18.47
C TYR A 57 10.21 -4.47 18.62
N ALA A 58 8.97 -4.31 19.01
CA ALA A 58 8.45 -3.13 19.67
C ALA A 58 7.43 -3.58 20.73
N PRO A 59 7.33 -2.92 21.91
CA PRO A 59 6.37 -3.33 22.93
C PRO A 59 4.93 -3.13 22.44
N VAL A 60 4.10 -4.16 22.57
CA VAL A 60 2.68 -4.07 22.23
C VAL A 60 1.93 -3.37 23.38
N ILE A 61 1.35 -2.22 23.10
CA ILE A 61 0.58 -1.41 24.06
C ILE A 61 -0.83 -1.26 23.51
N PRO A 62 -1.86 -1.68 24.26
CA PRO A 62 -3.25 -1.58 23.79
C PRO A 62 -3.61 -0.19 23.26
N GLY A 63 -4.16 -0.13 22.06
CA GLY A 63 -4.60 1.11 21.41
C GLY A 63 -3.49 2.01 20.89
N LYS A 64 -2.24 1.54 20.81
CA LYS A 64 -1.11 2.27 20.23
C LYS A 64 -0.46 1.47 19.10
N LEU A 65 -0.05 2.19 18.07
CA LEU A 65 0.87 1.65 17.06
C LEU A 65 2.28 1.57 17.65
N ALA A 66 3.01 0.52 17.31
CA ALA A 66 4.33 0.25 17.86
C ALA A 66 5.22 -0.35 16.77
N TYR A 67 5.90 0.50 16.04
CA TYR A 67 6.65 0.20 14.83
C TYR A 67 8.00 -0.48 15.14
N ALA A 68 8.13 -1.77 14.84
CA ALA A 68 9.38 -2.50 15.04
C ALA A 68 10.50 -2.04 14.09
N GLU A 69 10.16 -1.50 12.92
CA GLU A 69 11.11 -0.88 11.99
C GLU A 69 11.73 0.41 12.51
N TRP A 70 11.13 1.02 13.53
CA TRP A 70 11.69 2.16 14.27
C TRP A 70 12.62 1.76 15.43
N TYR A 71 13.02 0.50 15.49
CA TYR A 71 13.80 -0.05 16.61
C TYR A 71 15.02 0.78 16.97
N TRP A 72 15.85 1.16 15.97
CA TRP A 72 17.05 1.96 16.25
C TRP A 72 16.71 3.33 16.85
N ASN A 73 15.75 4.01 16.28
CA ASN A 73 15.29 5.30 16.82
C ASN A 73 14.74 5.14 18.24
N ALA A 74 13.89 4.14 18.46
CA ALA A 74 13.25 3.91 19.75
C ALA A 74 14.29 3.54 20.84
N MET A 75 15.23 2.63 20.56
CA MET A 75 16.25 2.25 21.51
C MET A 75 17.18 3.41 21.87
N THR A 76 17.55 4.23 20.89
CA THR A 76 18.44 5.39 21.11
C THR A 76 17.77 6.45 21.96
N ASN A 77 16.49 6.76 21.65
CA ASN A 77 15.71 7.75 22.41
C ASN A 77 15.20 7.23 23.76
N GLY A 78 15.16 5.92 23.96
CA GLY A 78 14.82 5.28 25.24
C GLY A 78 15.98 5.21 26.21
N ARG A 79 17.23 5.24 25.71
CA ARG A 79 18.44 5.11 26.52
C ARG A 79 18.59 6.26 27.49
N ASP A 80 18.59 5.94 28.80
CA ASP A 80 18.83 6.88 29.90
C ASP A 80 17.97 8.18 29.83
N ASN A 81 16.81 8.10 29.18
CA ASN A 81 15.94 9.23 28.92
C ASN A 81 14.69 9.20 29.83
N PRO A 82 14.60 10.04 30.86
CA PRO A 82 13.45 10.06 31.76
C PRO A 82 12.15 10.58 31.11
N LYS A 83 12.24 11.15 29.90
CA LYS A 83 11.09 11.62 29.10
C LYS A 83 10.72 10.65 27.98
N ALA A 84 11.37 9.48 27.91
CA ALA A 84 11.07 8.49 26.90
C ALA A 84 9.62 8.01 26.99
N THR A 85 9.02 7.75 25.83
CA THR A 85 7.70 7.10 25.76
C THR A 85 7.80 5.64 26.24
N ALA A 86 6.68 5.04 26.61
CA ALA A 86 6.65 3.63 26.99
C ALA A 86 7.19 2.69 25.89
N ILE A 87 7.00 3.07 24.61
CA ILE A 87 7.56 2.32 23.47
C ILE A 87 9.08 2.43 23.47
N GLN A 88 9.62 3.64 23.59
CA GLN A 88 11.05 3.87 23.61
C GLN A 88 11.74 3.18 24.82
N THR A 89 11.17 3.32 26.01
CA THR A 89 11.68 2.65 27.21
C THR A 89 11.64 1.12 27.06
N GLY A 90 10.51 0.56 26.65
CA GLY A 90 10.39 -0.89 26.48
C GLY A 90 11.29 -1.44 25.38
N THR A 91 11.55 -0.66 24.33
CA THR A 91 12.52 -1.06 23.27
C THR A 91 13.95 -1.03 23.80
N TRP A 92 14.33 -0.01 24.61
CA TRP A 92 15.64 0.07 25.23
C TRP A 92 15.87 -1.06 26.26
N ASP A 93 14.88 -1.35 27.11
CA ASP A 93 14.94 -2.44 28.09
C ASP A 93 15.14 -3.80 27.40
N TYR A 94 14.41 -4.01 26.27
CA TYR A 94 14.61 -5.21 25.46
C TYR A 94 16.02 -5.26 24.88
N HIS A 95 16.52 -4.12 24.33
CA HIS A 95 17.87 -4.06 23.76
C HIS A 95 18.96 -4.40 24.78
N GLN A 96 18.89 -3.79 25.95
CA GLN A 96 19.85 -4.09 27.03
C GLN A 96 19.85 -5.57 27.42
N LYS A 97 18.66 -6.14 27.54
CA LYS A 97 18.50 -7.54 27.94
C LYS A 97 19.04 -8.50 26.88
N MET A 98 18.80 -8.24 25.62
CA MET A 98 19.11 -9.17 24.52
C MET A 98 20.52 -9.01 23.96
N TYR A 99 21.01 -7.78 23.90
CA TYR A 99 22.27 -7.44 23.21
C TYR A 99 23.29 -6.78 24.13
N GLY A 100 22.87 -6.25 25.28
CA GLY A 100 23.71 -5.47 26.19
C GLY A 100 23.65 -3.97 25.92
N ALA A 101 23.80 -3.17 26.98
CA ALA A 101 23.66 -1.72 26.92
C ALA A 101 24.69 -1.00 26.00
N ASN A 102 25.82 -1.63 25.71
CA ASN A 102 26.87 -1.06 24.87
C ASN A 102 26.92 -1.63 23.45
N SER A 103 26.01 -2.52 23.09
CA SER A 103 25.92 -3.05 21.73
C SER A 103 25.27 -2.00 20.80
N PRO A 104 25.97 -1.53 19.76
CA PRO A 104 25.37 -0.59 18.82
C PRO A 104 24.45 -1.32 17.85
N TYR A 105 23.44 -0.60 17.32
CA TYR A 105 22.50 -1.17 16.35
C TYR A 105 23.19 -1.80 15.14
N GLN A 106 24.28 -1.20 14.70
CA GLN A 106 25.03 -1.65 13.52
C GLN A 106 25.59 -3.07 13.64
N ASP A 107 25.80 -3.57 14.87
CA ASP A 107 26.23 -4.95 15.11
C ASP A 107 25.15 -5.99 14.82
N LEU A 108 23.93 -5.54 14.57
CA LEU A 108 22.83 -6.40 14.11
C LEU A 108 22.91 -6.69 12.60
N ALA A 109 23.56 -5.84 11.80
CA ALA A 109 23.62 -6.01 10.35
C ALA A 109 24.21 -7.36 9.90
N PRO A 110 25.31 -7.90 10.51
CA PRO A 110 25.80 -9.24 10.18
C PRO A 110 24.83 -10.37 10.53
N GLN A 111 23.83 -10.11 11.38
CA GLN A 111 22.83 -11.09 11.83
C GLN A 111 21.58 -11.11 10.91
N PHE A 112 21.41 -10.07 10.10
CA PHE A 112 20.40 -10.04 9.06
C PHE A 112 20.87 -10.89 7.88
N LYS A 113 20.53 -12.18 7.86
CA LYS A 113 21.12 -13.15 6.92
C LYS A 113 20.23 -13.54 5.75
N ALA A 114 18.93 -13.41 5.88
CA ALA A 114 17.96 -13.77 4.83
C ALA A 114 18.20 -15.18 4.23
N GLN A 115 18.72 -16.13 5.02
CA GLN A 115 19.16 -17.45 4.55
C GLN A 115 18.01 -18.35 4.03
N LEU A 116 16.78 -18.04 4.42
CA LEU A 116 15.57 -18.74 3.97
C LEU A 116 14.75 -17.90 2.99
N PHE A 117 15.29 -16.77 2.50
CA PHE A 117 14.63 -15.93 1.53
C PHE A 117 14.51 -16.64 0.18
N ASP A 118 13.29 -16.97 -0.16
CA ASP A 118 12.91 -17.46 -1.48
C ASP A 118 12.02 -16.43 -2.18
N PRO A 119 12.58 -15.64 -3.12
CA PRO A 119 11.81 -14.61 -3.81
C PRO A 119 10.68 -15.18 -4.68
N ASN A 120 10.81 -16.42 -5.18
CA ASN A 120 9.75 -17.05 -5.97
C ASN A 120 8.58 -17.45 -5.08
N HIS A 121 8.84 -17.98 -3.90
CA HIS A 121 7.78 -18.27 -2.91
C HIS A 121 7.06 -16.98 -2.50
N TRP A 122 7.79 -15.91 -2.20
CA TRP A 122 7.16 -14.63 -1.89
C TRP A 122 6.27 -14.14 -3.03
N ALA A 123 6.78 -14.15 -4.26
CA ALA A 123 6.02 -13.72 -5.43
C ALA A 123 4.78 -14.59 -5.69
N ASP A 124 4.84 -15.91 -5.42
CA ASP A 124 3.69 -16.80 -5.47
C ASP A 124 2.62 -16.45 -4.42
N VAL A 125 3.05 -16.16 -3.19
CA VAL A 125 2.13 -15.72 -2.12
C VAL A 125 1.43 -14.42 -2.53
N PHE A 126 2.17 -13.44 -3.05
CA PHE A 126 1.61 -12.15 -3.47
C PHE A 126 0.66 -12.30 -4.66
N GLN A 127 0.99 -13.10 -5.65
CA GLN A 127 0.09 -13.38 -6.78
C GLN A 127 -1.19 -14.07 -6.30
N ARG A 128 -1.07 -15.09 -5.44
CA ARG A 128 -2.21 -15.81 -4.87
C ARG A 128 -3.08 -14.95 -3.96
N SER A 129 -2.50 -13.93 -3.30
CA SER A 129 -3.26 -12.98 -2.49
C SER A 129 -4.22 -12.10 -3.30
N GLY A 130 -4.03 -12.04 -4.63
CA GLY A 130 -4.78 -11.16 -5.53
C GLY A 130 -4.19 -9.76 -5.66
N ALA A 131 -3.07 -9.45 -5.00
CA ALA A 131 -2.37 -8.18 -5.16
C ALA A 131 -1.97 -7.94 -6.62
N LYS A 132 -1.88 -6.69 -7.02
CA LYS A 132 -1.48 -6.26 -8.37
C LYS A 132 -0.10 -5.63 -8.40
N TYR A 133 0.39 -5.19 -7.27
CA TYR A 133 1.71 -4.59 -7.12
C TYR A 133 2.30 -4.90 -5.75
N VAL A 134 3.61 -4.75 -5.66
CA VAL A 134 4.41 -4.96 -4.46
C VAL A 134 5.30 -3.75 -4.26
N VAL A 135 5.45 -3.25 -3.05
CA VAL A 135 6.37 -2.18 -2.67
C VAL A 135 7.27 -2.68 -1.56
N LEU A 136 8.57 -2.80 -1.82
CA LEU A 136 9.57 -3.20 -0.82
C LEU A 136 10.32 -1.98 -0.30
N THR A 137 10.56 -1.90 1.00
CA THR A 137 11.52 -0.94 1.55
C THR A 137 12.91 -1.19 0.96
N SER A 138 13.28 -0.44 -0.07
CA SER A 138 14.64 -0.53 -0.64
C SER A 138 15.69 -0.15 0.40
N LYS A 139 15.41 0.89 1.18
CA LYS A 139 16.03 1.25 2.46
C LYS A 139 15.01 1.97 3.33
N HIS A 140 15.05 1.78 4.63
CA HIS A 140 14.27 2.52 5.60
C HIS A 140 15.12 3.67 6.22
N HIS A 141 14.64 4.36 7.24
CA HIS A 141 15.30 5.51 7.86
C HIS A 141 16.64 5.19 8.54
N GLU A 142 16.96 3.92 8.78
CA GLU A 142 18.27 3.48 9.28
C GLU A 142 19.35 3.42 8.20
N GLY A 143 18.95 3.60 6.94
CA GLY A 143 19.85 3.74 5.80
C GLY A 143 20.46 2.43 5.27
N PHE A 144 20.09 1.26 5.79
CA PHE A 144 20.59 -0.02 5.27
C PHE A 144 19.92 -0.35 3.93
N ALA A 145 20.73 -0.40 2.87
CA ALA A 145 20.25 -0.63 1.53
C ALA A 145 20.12 -2.13 1.22
N LEU A 146 18.96 -2.56 0.65
CA LEU A 146 18.75 -3.95 0.24
C LEU A 146 19.31 -4.27 -1.15
N TRP A 147 20.18 -3.41 -1.69
CA TRP A 147 20.86 -3.54 -3.00
C TRP A 147 22.30 -3.05 -2.88
N PRO A 148 23.20 -3.29 -3.88
CA PRO A 148 24.60 -2.88 -3.82
C PRO A 148 24.79 -1.36 -3.97
N SER A 149 24.32 -0.59 -2.99
CA SER A 149 24.46 0.87 -2.95
C SER A 149 25.86 1.27 -2.50
N LYS A 150 26.59 1.91 -3.41
CA LYS A 150 27.93 2.46 -3.09
C LYS A 150 27.83 3.66 -2.16
N GLU A 151 26.79 4.47 -2.31
CA GLU A 151 26.53 5.65 -1.48
C GLU A 151 26.34 5.24 -0.02
N ALA A 152 25.57 4.17 0.25
CA ALA A 152 25.36 3.68 1.60
C ALA A 152 26.70 3.38 2.29
N SER A 153 27.50 2.48 1.75
CA SER A 153 28.76 2.07 2.40
C SER A 153 29.81 3.19 2.48
N ARG A 154 29.89 4.05 1.45
CA ARG A 154 30.80 5.20 1.45
C ARG A 154 30.51 6.16 2.59
N ASP A 155 29.27 6.58 2.76
CA ASP A 155 28.94 7.68 3.66
C ASP A 155 28.69 7.23 5.09
N TRP A 156 28.37 5.95 5.29
CA TRP A 156 28.39 5.32 6.61
C TRP A 156 29.81 4.92 7.08
N GLY A 157 30.81 4.94 6.18
CA GLY A 157 32.20 4.54 6.48
C GLY A 157 32.34 3.07 6.86
N ARG A 158 31.38 2.22 6.49
CA ARG A 158 31.31 0.78 6.73
C ARG A 158 30.43 0.11 5.69
N PRO A 159 30.52 -1.21 5.50
CA PRO A 159 29.52 -1.95 4.74
C PRO A 159 28.11 -1.68 5.30
N TRP A 160 27.20 -1.08 4.50
CA TRP A 160 25.87 -0.72 4.92
C TRP A 160 24.82 -1.05 3.83
N ASN A 161 25.01 -2.20 3.18
CA ASN A 161 24.06 -2.77 2.22
C ASN A 161 24.08 -4.30 2.26
N SER A 162 23.01 -4.92 1.78
CA SER A 162 22.78 -6.36 1.84
C SER A 162 23.77 -7.23 1.05
N VAL A 163 24.53 -6.62 0.14
CA VAL A 163 25.54 -7.34 -0.66
C VAL A 163 26.87 -7.41 0.07
N GLU A 164 27.26 -6.34 0.77
CA GLU A 164 28.55 -6.26 1.44
C GLU A 164 28.54 -6.85 2.86
N ILE A 165 27.36 -6.88 3.52
CA ILE A 165 27.21 -7.41 4.87
C ILE A 165 25.86 -8.11 5.05
N GLY A 166 25.82 -9.09 5.92
CA GLY A 166 24.61 -9.85 6.30
C GLY A 166 24.24 -10.89 5.27
N PRO A 167 23.26 -10.63 4.38
CA PRO A 167 22.82 -11.59 3.37
C PRO A 167 23.84 -11.93 2.29
N HIS A 168 24.77 -11.02 1.99
CA HIS A 168 25.69 -11.07 0.85
C HIS A 168 24.94 -11.31 -0.49
N ARG A 169 23.81 -10.61 -0.67
CA ARG A 169 22.86 -10.85 -1.76
C ARG A 169 22.13 -9.56 -2.14
N ASP A 170 21.85 -9.39 -3.42
CA ASP A 170 20.99 -8.32 -3.94
C ASP A 170 19.51 -8.70 -3.73
N LEU A 171 19.00 -8.44 -2.53
CA LEU A 171 17.64 -8.83 -2.15
C LEU A 171 16.59 -8.10 -2.98
N LEU A 172 16.84 -6.82 -3.28
CA LEU A 172 15.94 -5.98 -4.07
C LEU A 172 15.83 -6.48 -5.52
N GLY A 173 16.96 -6.81 -6.15
CA GLY A 173 17.02 -7.32 -7.51
C GLY A 173 16.37 -8.68 -7.65
N ASP A 174 16.61 -9.57 -6.70
CA ASP A 174 16.04 -10.92 -6.71
C ASP A 174 14.51 -10.88 -6.58
N LEU A 175 13.97 -10.10 -5.64
CA LEU A 175 12.52 -9.96 -5.49
C LEU A 175 11.90 -9.26 -6.70
N THR A 176 12.55 -8.24 -7.25
CA THR A 176 12.07 -7.54 -8.45
C THR A 176 11.89 -8.50 -9.61
N THR A 177 12.85 -9.39 -9.82
CA THR A 177 12.80 -10.40 -10.88
C THR A 177 11.64 -11.38 -10.67
N ALA A 178 11.49 -11.90 -9.47
CA ALA A 178 10.45 -12.87 -9.14
C ALA A 178 9.03 -12.27 -9.22
N VAL A 179 8.83 -11.07 -8.69
CA VAL A 179 7.53 -10.37 -8.71
C VAL A 179 7.09 -10.09 -10.16
N ARG A 180 8.00 -9.61 -11.00
CA ARG A 180 7.70 -9.36 -12.42
C ARG A 180 7.41 -10.64 -13.20
N ALA A 181 8.10 -11.73 -12.88
CA ALA A 181 7.82 -13.04 -13.50
C ALA A 181 6.39 -13.55 -13.22
N LYS A 182 5.75 -13.04 -12.15
CA LYS A 182 4.34 -13.32 -11.83
C LYS A 182 3.35 -12.31 -12.45
N GLY A 183 3.83 -11.37 -13.26
CA GLY A 183 2.99 -10.34 -13.88
C GLY A 183 2.52 -9.26 -12.92
N LEU A 184 3.17 -9.09 -11.78
CA LEU A 184 2.91 -8.05 -10.80
C LEU A 184 3.80 -6.83 -11.06
N HIS A 185 3.30 -5.63 -10.77
CA HIS A 185 4.12 -4.42 -10.76
C HIS A 185 5.01 -4.41 -9.51
N MET A 186 6.26 -3.95 -9.69
CA MET A 186 7.22 -3.84 -8.59
C MET A 186 7.59 -2.41 -8.31
N GLY A 187 7.41 -1.99 -7.07
CA GLY A 187 7.73 -0.68 -6.55
C GLY A 187 8.69 -0.71 -5.38
N PHE A 188 9.23 0.45 -5.04
CA PHE A 188 10.13 0.62 -3.91
C PHE A 188 9.66 1.75 -3.00
N TYR A 189 9.72 1.49 -1.70
CA TYR A 189 9.76 2.55 -0.71
C TYR A 189 11.20 3.08 -0.62
N TYR A 190 11.33 4.38 -0.52
CA TYR A 190 12.62 5.07 -0.40
C TYR A 190 12.53 6.17 0.65
N SER A 191 13.27 6.02 1.76
CA SER A 191 13.40 7.08 2.76
C SER A 191 14.30 8.19 2.23
N LEU A 192 13.81 9.43 2.26
CA LEU A 192 14.60 10.59 1.83
C LEU A 192 15.77 10.83 2.77
N TYR A 193 15.58 10.70 4.08
CA TYR A 193 16.66 10.88 5.04
C TYR A 193 17.03 9.58 5.76
N GLU A 194 18.15 9.62 6.44
CA GLU A 194 18.68 8.54 7.28
C GLU A 194 19.01 9.10 8.65
N TRP A 195 18.34 8.60 9.71
CA TRP A 195 18.39 9.16 11.07
C TRP A 195 19.80 9.49 11.59
N TYR A 196 20.75 8.61 11.31
CA TYR A 196 22.10 8.65 11.90
C TYR A 196 23.21 8.64 10.84
N ASN A 197 22.88 8.96 9.60
CA ASN A 197 23.89 9.10 8.56
C ASN A 197 24.83 10.27 8.90
N PRO A 198 26.15 10.07 8.89
CA PRO A 198 27.12 11.12 9.25
C PRO A 198 26.96 12.41 8.43
N LEU A 199 26.66 12.32 7.14
CA LEU A 199 26.42 13.51 6.32
C LEU A 199 25.11 14.21 6.71
N TRP A 200 24.04 13.46 6.97
CA TRP A 200 22.77 14.05 7.42
C TRP A 200 22.94 14.85 8.72
N LEU A 201 23.73 14.32 9.65
CA LEU A 201 23.95 14.95 10.95
C LEU A 201 24.89 16.17 10.89
N THR A 202 25.76 16.25 9.88
CA THR A 202 26.80 17.28 9.80
C THR A 202 26.57 18.32 8.69
N ASP A 203 26.06 17.88 7.53
CA ASP A 203 25.85 18.72 6.34
C ASP A 203 24.71 18.16 5.47
N LYS A 204 23.49 18.61 5.74
CA LYS A 204 22.30 18.16 5.03
C LYS A 204 22.38 18.39 3.52
N SER A 205 23.02 19.49 3.08
CA SER A 205 23.17 19.79 1.66
C SER A 205 24.08 18.76 0.96
N LYS A 206 25.18 18.37 1.60
CA LYS A 206 26.02 17.27 1.07
C LYS A 206 25.28 15.95 1.08
N TYR A 207 24.55 15.63 2.15
CA TYR A 207 23.72 14.43 2.18
C TYR A 207 22.78 14.37 0.99
N ILE A 208 22.03 15.42 0.72
CA ILE A 208 21.06 15.48 -0.37
C ILE A 208 21.76 15.31 -1.72
N ASN A 209 22.81 16.10 -1.98
CA ASN A 209 23.43 16.17 -3.30
C ASN A 209 24.43 15.05 -3.61
N GLN A 210 25.08 14.47 -2.59
CA GLN A 210 26.15 13.49 -2.78
C GLN A 210 25.76 12.07 -2.36
N HIS A 211 24.67 11.92 -1.57
CA HIS A 211 24.16 10.63 -1.10
C HIS A 211 22.76 10.35 -1.63
N MET A 212 21.75 11.10 -1.19
CA MET A 212 20.34 10.81 -1.45
C MET A 212 19.99 10.81 -2.94
N ILE A 213 20.26 11.90 -3.65
CA ILE A 213 19.93 12.01 -5.10
C ILE A 213 20.69 10.98 -5.94
N PRO A 214 22.03 10.81 -5.82
CA PRO A 214 22.74 9.77 -6.56
C PRO A 214 22.25 8.37 -6.27
N GLN A 215 21.98 8.04 -4.99
CA GLN A 215 21.45 6.75 -4.55
C GLN A 215 20.04 6.49 -5.11
N PHE A 216 19.16 7.49 -5.08
CA PHE A 216 17.84 7.42 -5.68
C PHE A 216 17.92 7.14 -7.19
N LYS A 217 18.80 7.86 -7.91
CA LYS A 217 19.00 7.66 -9.36
C LYS A 217 19.58 6.27 -9.66
N ASP A 218 20.47 5.74 -8.81
CA ASP A 218 21.01 4.37 -8.97
C ASP A 218 19.90 3.33 -8.85
N VAL A 219 19.11 3.34 -7.79
CA VAL A 219 18.04 2.34 -7.58
C VAL A 219 16.99 2.39 -8.69
N VAL A 220 16.59 3.58 -9.13
CA VAL A 220 15.63 3.76 -10.23
C VAL A 220 16.19 3.24 -11.55
N THR A 221 17.42 3.59 -11.89
CA THR A 221 18.04 3.20 -13.17
C THR A 221 18.28 1.69 -13.21
N ARG A 222 18.72 1.11 -12.10
CA ARG A 222 19.07 -0.30 -11.99
C ARG A 222 17.85 -1.22 -12.07
N TYR A 223 16.80 -0.92 -11.31
CA TYR A 223 15.66 -1.84 -11.14
C TYR A 223 14.39 -1.40 -11.83
N LYS A 224 14.30 -0.17 -12.30
CA LYS A 224 13.17 0.37 -13.09
C LYS A 224 11.81 0.17 -12.40
N PRO A 225 11.59 0.72 -11.21
CA PRO A 225 10.36 0.52 -10.45
C PRO A 225 9.13 1.09 -11.16
N ASP A 226 7.99 0.44 -10.98
CA ASP A 226 6.68 0.93 -11.43
C ASP A 226 6.08 1.95 -10.44
N ILE A 227 6.45 1.83 -9.14
CA ILE A 227 6.02 2.73 -8.07
C ILE A 227 7.24 3.17 -7.26
N ILE A 228 7.25 4.44 -6.86
CA ILE A 228 8.18 4.94 -5.85
C ILE A 228 7.36 5.57 -4.73
N PHE A 229 7.42 4.92 -3.57
CA PHE A 229 6.84 5.42 -2.34
C PHE A 229 7.93 6.18 -1.57
N GLY A 230 7.92 7.52 -1.66
CA GLY A 230 8.79 8.40 -0.87
C GLY A 230 8.35 8.43 0.59
N ASP A 231 9.26 8.67 1.51
CA ASP A 231 8.99 8.86 2.93
C ASP A 231 10.15 9.55 3.64
N GLY A 232 9.98 9.94 4.91
CA GLY A 232 11.04 10.64 5.66
C GLY A 232 11.22 12.09 5.20
N GLU A 233 10.20 12.70 4.68
CA GLU A 233 10.17 14.06 4.12
C GLU A 233 10.07 15.18 5.15
N TRP A 234 9.82 14.88 6.42
CA TRP A 234 9.28 15.76 7.46
C TRP A 234 10.14 16.97 7.81
N ASP A 235 11.46 16.84 7.74
CA ASP A 235 12.40 17.85 8.25
C ASP A 235 12.49 19.11 7.39
N LEU A 236 12.43 18.96 6.06
CA LEU A 236 12.69 20.03 5.11
C LEU A 236 11.54 20.20 4.12
N PRO A 237 11.33 21.41 3.58
CA PRO A 237 10.42 21.57 2.44
C PRO A 237 11.00 20.91 1.17
N SER A 238 10.15 20.63 0.22
CA SER A 238 10.51 19.99 -1.05
C SER A 238 11.61 20.73 -1.82
N SER A 239 11.63 22.07 -1.73
CA SER A 239 12.66 22.91 -2.35
C SER A 239 14.06 22.71 -1.74
N GLU A 240 14.16 22.45 -0.45
CA GLU A 240 15.44 22.16 0.21
C GLU A 240 15.87 20.69 0.03
N TRP A 241 14.91 19.77 -0.07
CA TRP A 241 15.17 18.37 -0.47
C TRP A 241 15.59 18.24 -1.93
N HIS A 242 15.41 19.27 -2.78
CA HIS A 242 15.57 19.22 -4.25
C HIS A 242 14.72 18.12 -4.91
N THR A 243 13.58 17.79 -4.30
CA THR A 243 12.70 16.73 -4.82
C THR A 243 11.97 17.15 -6.10
N PRO A 244 11.58 18.42 -6.34
CA PRO A 244 11.06 18.81 -7.66
C PRO A 244 12.04 18.56 -8.80
N GLU A 245 13.35 18.81 -8.62
CA GLU A 245 14.40 18.54 -9.62
C GLU A 245 14.60 17.03 -9.81
N MET A 246 14.57 16.26 -8.71
CA MET A 246 14.72 14.81 -8.76
C MET A 246 13.53 14.16 -9.47
N ILE A 247 12.30 14.62 -9.23
CA ILE A 247 11.08 14.12 -9.88
C ILE A 247 11.02 14.59 -11.34
N ALA A 248 11.47 15.81 -11.67
CA ALA A 248 11.58 16.26 -13.05
C ALA A 248 12.53 15.34 -13.85
N TRP A 249 13.69 14.97 -13.29
CA TRP A 249 14.56 13.95 -13.88
C TRP A 249 13.82 12.61 -14.03
N LEU A 250 13.09 12.18 -13.00
CA LEU A 250 12.33 10.91 -13.02
C LEU A 250 11.34 10.88 -14.20
N PHE A 251 10.62 11.98 -14.46
CA PHE A 251 9.58 12.07 -15.48
C PHE A 251 10.07 12.42 -16.88
N ASN A 252 11.29 12.96 -17.02
CA ASN A 252 11.82 13.35 -18.34
C ASN A 252 12.89 12.40 -18.87
N GLU A 253 13.75 11.87 -17.98
CA GLU A 253 15.02 11.25 -18.37
C GLU A 253 15.15 9.80 -17.91
N SER A 254 14.46 9.42 -16.81
CA SER A 254 14.63 8.08 -16.24
C SER A 254 14.11 6.97 -17.18
N PRO A 255 14.58 5.73 -17.01
CA PRO A 255 14.10 4.60 -17.80
C PRO A 255 12.64 4.22 -17.53
N VAL A 256 11.99 4.83 -16.53
CA VAL A 256 10.60 4.57 -16.12
C VAL A 256 9.70 5.79 -16.33
N LYS A 257 10.16 6.82 -16.98
CA LYS A 257 9.48 8.10 -17.16
C LYS A 257 8.03 8.00 -17.63
N ASP A 258 7.70 7.00 -18.44
CA ASP A 258 6.38 6.86 -19.04
C ASP A 258 5.39 6.09 -18.13
N THR A 259 5.88 5.30 -17.17
CA THR A 259 5.05 4.34 -16.42
C THR A 259 5.06 4.52 -14.91
N VAL A 260 6.10 5.16 -14.36
CA VAL A 260 6.27 5.28 -12.90
C VAL A 260 5.17 6.09 -12.23
N VAL A 261 4.77 5.63 -11.06
CA VAL A 261 3.84 6.33 -10.15
C VAL A 261 4.61 6.76 -8.91
N ILE A 262 4.32 7.96 -8.40
CA ILE A 262 4.88 8.47 -7.14
C ILE A 262 3.76 8.86 -6.17
N ASN A 263 4.03 8.74 -4.87
CA ASN A 263 3.15 9.24 -3.84
C ASN A 263 3.33 10.75 -3.59
N ASP A 264 2.89 11.24 -2.44
CA ASP A 264 2.87 12.64 -2.03
C ASP A 264 3.90 13.00 -0.95
N ARG A 265 4.87 12.12 -0.61
CA ARG A 265 5.82 12.30 0.50
C ARG A 265 7.21 12.73 0.00
N TRP A 266 7.33 13.98 -0.46
CA TRP A 266 8.54 14.52 -1.09
C TRP A 266 9.10 15.79 -0.43
N GLY A 267 8.47 16.24 0.65
CA GLY A 267 8.81 17.39 1.47
C GLY A 267 7.70 17.64 2.48
N LYS A 268 7.98 18.35 3.57
CA LYS A 268 6.97 18.65 4.61
C LYS A 268 5.78 19.47 4.10
N ASP A 269 5.88 19.99 2.88
CA ASP A 269 4.90 20.82 2.18
C ASP A 269 4.11 20.04 1.10
N THR A 270 4.32 18.73 0.95
CA THR A 270 3.78 18.00 -0.22
C THR A 270 2.60 17.07 0.09
N ARG A 271 2.44 16.61 1.33
CA ARG A 271 1.33 15.69 1.66
C ARG A 271 -0.03 16.30 1.36
N HIS A 272 -0.88 15.54 0.68
CA HIS A 272 -2.23 15.93 0.25
C HIS A 272 -2.28 17.24 -0.56
N ALA A 273 -1.15 17.62 -1.17
CA ALA A 273 -1.01 18.81 -2.00
C ALA A 273 -0.39 18.52 -3.36
N HIS A 274 0.61 17.63 -3.40
CA HIS A 274 1.41 17.35 -4.60
C HIS A 274 1.62 15.85 -4.77
N GLY A 275 2.08 15.45 -5.97
CA GLY A 275 2.37 14.04 -6.29
C GLY A 275 1.27 13.32 -7.05
N GLY A 276 1.55 12.09 -7.47
CA GLY A 276 0.66 11.31 -8.33
C GLY A 276 -0.51 10.67 -7.57
N TYR A 277 -0.33 10.32 -6.31
CA TYR A 277 -1.40 9.86 -5.44
C TYR A 277 -1.12 10.26 -3.99
N TRP A 278 -2.19 10.52 -3.24
CA TRP A 278 -2.10 10.88 -1.83
C TRP A 278 -2.07 9.65 -0.94
N THR A 279 -1.35 9.75 0.15
CA THR A 279 -1.21 8.64 1.10
C THR A 279 -1.86 8.96 2.43
N THR A 280 -2.50 7.95 3.01
CA THR A 280 -2.94 7.94 4.39
C THR A 280 -2.35 6.74 5.12
N GLU A 281 -2.26 6.79 6.45
CA GLU A 281 -1.60 5.78 7.25
C GLU A 281 -2.36 5.50 8.55
N TYR A 282 -2.83 4.25 8.71
CA TYR A 282 -3.66 3.84 9.85
C TYR A 282 -4.82 4.80 10.11
N THR A 283 -5.55 5.14 9.04
CA THR A 283 -6.70 6.04 9.08
C THR A 283 -7.93 5.37 8.50
N PRO A 284 -9.10 6.03 8.54
CA PRO A 284 -10.23 5.62 7.70
C PRO A 284 -9.96 5.75 6.19
N GLY A 285 -8.84 6.32 5.76
CA GLY A 285 -8.58 6.73 4.38
C GLY A 285 -9.33 8.01 4.02
N MET A 286 -9.39 8.34 2.72
CA MET A 286 -10.08 9.54 2.22
C MET A 286 -11.49 9.26 1.74
N SER A 287 -12.30 10.31 1.56
CA SER A 287 -13.65 10.21 1.02
C SER A 287 -13.98 11.44 0.19
N GLY A 288 -14.68 11.24 -0.95
CA GLY A 288 -15.12 12.33 -1.82
C GLY A 288 -14.00 13.04 -2.58
N MET A 289 -12.85 12.38 -2.77
CA MET A 289 -11.69 12.94 -3.46
C MET A 289 -11.69 12.50 -4.94
N ASP A 290 -11.42 13.45 -5.82
CA ASP A 290 -11.17 13.18 -7.25
C ASP A 290 -9.70 12.77 -7.51
N HIS A 291 -8.79 13.08 -6.58
CA HIS A 291 -7.38 12.71 -6.66
C HIS A 291 -7.19 11.24 -6.25
N PRO A 292 -6.35 10.45 -6.95
CA PRO A 292 -5.98 9.11 -6.53
C PRO A 292 -5.39 9.08 -5.12
N TRP A 293 -5.71 8.07 -4.33
CA TRP A 293 -5.18 7.92 -2.99
C TRP A 293 -5.04 6.46 -2.57
N GLU A 294 -4.20 6.24 -1.57
CA GLU A 294 -3.86 4.92 -1.05
C GLU A 294 -3.75 4.96 0.47
N GLU A 295 -4.40 4.02 1.13
CA GLU A 295 -4.22 3.78 2.56
C GLU A 295 -3.17 2.70 2.76
N SER A 296 -2.14 2.98 3.58
CA SER A 296 -1.15 1.98 4.00
C SER A 296 -1.34 1.58 5.46
N ARG A 297 -1.25 0.29 5.74
CA ARG A 297 -1.27 -0.25 7.11
C ARG A 297 -0.73 -1.65 7.21
N GLY A 298 -0.25 -2.01 8.40
CA GLY A 298 0.14 -3.36 8.75
C GLY A 298 -1.06 -4.29 8.99
N MET A 299 -0.80 -5.58 8.99
CA MET A 299 -1.78 -6.57 9.44
C MET A 299 -1.99 -6.55 10.95
N GLY A 300 -1.01 -6.03 11.70
CA GLY A 300 -1.03 -5.79 13.15
C GLY A 300 -0.77 -4.32 13.46
N PHE A 301 -0.05 -4.06 14.54
CA PHE A 301 0.27 -2.71 15.03
C PHE A 301 1.64 -2.21 14.55
N SER A 302 2.39 -3.04 13.83
CA SER A 302 3.72 -2.75 13.29
C SER A 302 3.76 -3.01 11.79
N TYR A 303 4.59 -2.28 11.07
CA TYR A 303 4.94 -2.62 9.69
C TYR A 303 6.04 -3.70 9.68
N GLY A 304 7.19 -3.44 10.27
CA GLY A 304 8.24 -4.45 10.40
C GLY A 304 7.84 -5.62 11.30
N TYR A 305 8.46 -6.80 11.08
CA TYR A 305 8.23 -7.96 11.94
C TYR A 305 8.37 -7.62 13.42
N ASN A 306 7.32 -7.88 14.19
CA ASN A 306 7.30 -7.69 15.62
C ASN A 306 7.00 -9.00 16.36
N ARG A 307 8.01 -9.59 16.99
CA ARG A 307 7.87 -10.83 17.76
C ARG A 307 7.04 -10.71 19.03
N ALA A 308 6.76 -9.49 19.46
CA ALA A 308 5.91 -9.24 20.61
C ALA A 308 4.41 -9.33 20.27
N GLU A 309 4.04 -9.19 18.98
CA GLU A 309 2.68 -9.37 18.52
C GLU A 309 2.26 -10.83 18.60
N LYS A 310 1.07 -11.06 19.13
CA LYS A 310 0.42 -12.36 19.25
C LYS A 310 -0.65 -12.48 18.16
N LEU A 311 -1.27 -13.67 18.07
CA LEU A 311 -2.30 -13.93 17.08
C LEU A 311 -3.48 -12.95 17.16
N GLU A 312 -3.88 -12.59 18.36
CA GLU A 312 -4.98 -11.63 18.62
C GLU A 312 -4.65 -10.17 18.25
N ASP A 313 -3.38 -9.85 18.03
CA ASP A 313 -2.95 -8.52 17.58
C ASP A 313 -3.05 -8.33 16.06
N TYR A 314 -3.20 -9.44 15.32
CA TYR A 314 -3.38 -9.41 13.87
C TYR A 314 -4.85 -9.38 13.48
N HIS A 315 -5.18 -8.53 12.51
CA HIS A 315 -6.50 -8.53 11.90
C HIS A 315 -6.83 -9.90 11.28
N SER A 316 -8.08 -10.30 11.42
CA SER A 316 -8.61 -11.45 10.69
C SER A 316 -8.71 -11.17 9.20
N SER A 317 -8.76 -12.21 8.37
CA SER A 317 -8.97 -12.05 6.92
C SER A 317 -10.29 -11.33 6.60
N ARG A 318 -11.33 -11.51 7.43
CA ARG A 318 -12.59 -10.77 7.30
C ARG A 318 -12.39 -9.28 7.52
N GLU A 319 -11.67 -8.86 8.57
CA GLU A 319 -11.40 -7.45 8.86
C GLU A 319 -10.60 -6.81 7.73
N LEU A 320 -9.55 -7.48 7.25
CA LEU A 320 -8.73 -7.01 6.13
C LEU A 320 -9.54 -6.88 4.83
N LEU A 321 -10.43 -7.84 4.54
CA LEU A 321 -11.29 -7.77 3.35
C LEU A 321 -12.34 -6.67 3.44
N ILE A 322 -13.01 -6.51 4.57
CA ILE A 322 -14.00 -5.43 4.75
C ILE A 322 -13.31 -4.06 4.67
N MET A 323 -12.09 -3.95 5.17
CA MET A 323 -11.26 -2.76 5.03
C MET A 323 -10.94 -2.47 3.56
N LEU A 324 -10.46 -3.46 2.80
CA LEU A 324 -10.23 -3.32 1.35
C LEU A 324 -11.50 -2.87 0.62
N VAL A 325 -12.62 -3.52 0.89
CA VAL A 325 -13.93 -3.18 0.29
C VAL A 325 -14.33 -1.74 0.61
N ASP A 326 -14.18 -1.32 1.85
CA ASP A 326 -14.49 0.03 2.31
C ASP A 326 -13.65 1.09 1.58
N LEU A 327 -12.33 0.90 1.51
CA LEU A 327 -11.41 1.81 0.83
C LEU A 327 -11.74 1.90 -0.68
N VAL A 328 -11.91 0.75 -1.33
CA VAL A 328 -12.21 0.67 -2.77
C VAL A 328 -13.56 1.28 -3.12
N SER A 329 -14.57 1.10 -2.28
CA SER A 329 -15.89 1.72 -2.50
C SER A 329 -15.81 3.26 -2.52
N ARG A 330 -14.82 3.84 -1.85
CA ARG A 330 -14.54 5.28 -1.80
C ARG A 330 -13.46 5.74 -2.79
N GLY A 331 -12.95 4.84 -3.64
CA GLY A 331 -12.01 5.15 -4.72
C GLY A 331 -10.54 4.93 -4.39
N GLY A 332 -10.20 4.53 -3.16
CA GLY A 332 -8.82 4.30 -2.72
C GLY A 332 -8.25 2.96 -3.15
N ASN A 333 -6.95 2.83 -2.96
CA ASN A 333 -6.22 1.57 -2.96
C ASN A 333 -5.88 1.18 -1.51
N LEU A 334 -5.66 -0.11 -1.26
CA LEU A 334 -5.05 -0.62 -0.03
C LEU A 334 -3.63 -1.12 -0.33
N LEU A 335 -2.65 -0.58 0.38
CA LEU A 335 -1.29 -1.10 0.45
C LEU A 335 -1.10 -1.80 1.80
N LEU A 336 -1.28 -3.13 1.81
CA LEU A 336 -1.26 -3.95 3.02
C LEU A 336 0.14 -4.46 3.31
N ASP A 337 0.66 -4.12 4.47
CA ASP A 337 2.04 -4.44 4.83
C ASP A 337 2.19 -5.82 5.46
N ILE A 338 3.34 -6.41 5.14
CA ILE A 338 3.90 -7.58 5.81
C ILE A 338 5.32 -7.28 6.32
N GLY A 339 5.64 -7.82 7.49
CA GLY A 339 6.99 -7.75 8.08
C GLY A 339 7.68 -9.12 8.07
N PRO A 340 8.54 -9.42 7.08
CA PRO A 340 9.30 -10.67 7.08
C PRO A 340 10.33 -10.72 8.22
N LYS A 341 10.63 -11.94 8.70
CA LYS A 341 11.67 -12.18 9.67
C LYS A 341 13.08 -11.98 9.08
N ALA A 342 14.07 -11.82 9.94
CA ALA A 342 15.45 -11.64 9.51
C ALA A 342 16.03 -12.81 8.69
N ASP A 343 15.47 -13.99 8.82
CA ASP A 343 15.84 -15.17 8.04
C ASP A 343 15.24 -15.19 6.62
N GLY A 344 14.30 -14.28 6.32
CA GLY A 344 13.63 -14.17 5.02
C GLY A 344 12.31 -14.94 4.94
N THR A 345 11.80 -15.49 6.05
CA THR A 345 10.48 -16.12 6.06
C THR A 345 9.38 -15.10 6.29
N ILE A 346 8.26 -15.21 5.56
CA ILE A 346 7.03 -14.51 5.87
C ILE A 346 6.40 -15.18 7.09
N PRO A 347 5.98 -14.44 8.14
CA PRO A 347 5.24 -15.04 9.25
C PRO A 347 4.00 -15.80 8.75
N VAL A 348 3.80 -17.02 9.25
CA VAL A 348 2.72 -17.93 8.81
C VAL A 348 1.35 -17.26 8.86
N ILE A 349 1.09 -16.49 9.90
CA ILE A 349 -0.18 -15.76 10.06
C ILE A 349 -0.41 -14.76 8.91
N MET A 350 0.65 -14.04 8.47
CA MET A 350 0.54 -13.07 7.38
C MET A 350 0.30 -13.78 6.04
N GLU A 351 1.01 -14.88 5.78
CA GLU A 351 0.82 -15.68 4.58
C GLU A 351 -0.59 -16.29 4.52
N GLU A 352 -1.09 -16.79 5.66
CA GLU A 352 -2.45 -17.33 5.77
C GLU A 352 -3.49 -16.25 5.44
N ARG A 353 -3.38 -15.04 6.02
CA ARG A 353 -4.31 -13.93 5.76
C ARG A 353 -4.30 -13.52 4.29
N LEU A 354 -3.13 -13.41 3.67
CA LEU A 354 -3.01 -13.11 2.24
C LEU A 354 -3.70 -14.18 1.38
N THR A 355 -3.50 -15.45 1.69
CA THR A 355 -4.11 -16.57 0.97
C THR A 355 -5.64 -16.56 1.11
N GLN A 356 -6.15 -16.27 2.30
CA GLN A 356 -7.59 -16.16 2.56
C GLN A 356 -8.21 -14.98 1.79
N MET A 357 -7.54 -13.81 1.77
CA MET A 357 -7.97 -12.67 0.95
C MET A 357 -8.02 -13.01 -0.53
N GLY A 358 -6.98 -13.68 -1.03
CA GLY A 358 -6.89 -14.12 -2.43
C GLY A 358 -8.00 -15.07 -2.82
N SER A 359 -8.38 -15.99 -1.94
CA SER A 359 -9.49 -16.91 -2.18
C SER A 359 -10.82 -16.17 -2.40
N TRP A 360 -11.09 -15.14 -1.63
CA TRP A 360 -12.26 -14.29 -1.83
C TRP A 360 -12.16 -13.45 -3.11
N LEU A 361 -11.00 -12.83 -3.36
CA LEU A 361 -10.75 -12.00 -4.54
C LEU A 361 -10.82 -12.77 -5.86
N LYS A 362 -10.49 -14.05 -5.85
CA LYS A 362 -10.64 -14.93 -7.01
C LYS A 362 -12.10 -15.05 -7.49
N ILE A 363 -13.04 -15.00 -6.57
CA ILE A 363 -14.49 -15.09 -6.86
C ILE A 363 -15.07 -13.69 -7.11
N ASN A 364 -14.68 -12.71 -6.28
CA ASN A 364 -15.35 -11.42 -6.16
C ASN A 364 -14.54 -10.26 -6.75
N GLY A 365 -13.40 -10.52 -7.38
CA GLY A 365 -12.46 -9.50 -7.86
C GLY A 365 -13.05 -8.51 -8.88
N ASP A 366 -14.09 -8.90 -9.61
CA ASP A 366 -14.81 -7.98 -10.51
C ASP A 366 -15.41 -6.77 -9.80
N ALA A 367 -15.80 -6.94 -8.54
CA ALA A 367 -16.33 -5.86 -7.70
C ALA A 367 -15.23 -4.96 -7.12
N ILE A 368 -13.95 -5.31 -7.32
CA ILE A 368 -12.78 -4.62 -6.75
C ILE A 368 -11.93 -3.97 -7.86
N TYR A 369 -11.36 -4.80 -8.76
CA TYR A 369 -10.39 -4.33 -9.74
C TYR A 369 -11.02 -3.53 -10.87
N GLY A 370 -10.42 -2.36 -11.16
CA GLY A 370 -10.89 -1.47 -12.23
C GLY A 370 -12.22 -0.80 -11.92
N THR A 371 -12.66 -0.82 -10.68
CA THR A 371 -13.91 -0.17 -10.25
C THR A 371 -13.68 1.28 -9.86
N LYS A 372 -14.78 2.03 -9.85
CA LYS A 372 -14.88 3.40 -9.36
C LYS A 372 -15.95 3.47 -8.25
N PRO A 373 -15.95 4.49 -7.41
CA PRO A 373 -17.04 4.74 -6.48
C PRO A 373 -18.39 4.81 -7.22
N TRP A 374 -19.41 4.21 -6.66
CA TRP A 374 -20.79 4.51 -7.06
C TRP A 374 -21.21 5.85 -6.45
N LYS A 375 -22.32 6.44 -6.92
CA LYS A 375 -22.84 7.71 -6.37
C LYS A 375 -23.04 7.65 -4.84
N ASP A 376 -23.49 6.50 -4.32
CA ASP A 376 -23.56 6.18 -2.90
C ASP A 376 -22.56 5.07 -2.61
N THR A 377 -21.54 5.35 -1.84
CA THR A 377 -20.48 4.38 -1.54
C THR A 377 -20.92 3.30 -0.56
N ARG A 378 -21.97 3.57 0.22
CA ARG A 378 -22.51 2.69 1.26
C ARG A 378 -24.03 2.82 1.38
N GLN A 379 -24.67 1.72 1.73
CA GLN A 379 -26.05 1.72 2.22
C GLN A 379 -26.07 1.43 3.71
N TRP A 380 -26.83 2.23 4.46
CA TRP A 380 -26.97 2.10 5.90
C TRP A 380 -28.35 1.56 6.27
N SER A 381 -28.40 0.75 7.34
CA SER A 381 -29.65 0.39 8.01
C SER A 381 -30.30 1.63 8.64
N ALA A 382 -31.53 1.47 9.11
CA ALA A 382 -32.17 2.49 9.95
C ALA A 382 -31.37 2.72 11.24
N GLY A 383 -31.38 3.95 11.75
CA GLY A 383 -30.70 4.35 12.97
C GLY A 383 -29.74 5.51 12.80
N GLU A 384 -29.08 5.90 13.88
CA GLU A 384 -28.08 6.99 13.88
C GLU A 384 -26.78 6.49 13.24
N GLN A 385 -26.34 7.17 12.17
CA GLN A 385 -25.07 6.87 11.51
C GLN A 385 -23.89 7.41 12.33
N PRO A 386 -22.82 6.61 12.51
CA PRO A 386 -21.63 7.09 13.20
C PRO A 386 -20.92 8.17 12.40
N LYS A 387 -20.36 9.15 13.10
CA LYS A 387 -19.47 10.14 12.50
C LYS A 387 -18.08 9.52 12.34
N VAL A 388 -17.54 9.56 11.12
CA VAL A 388 -16.18 9.10 10.81
C VAL A 388 -15.31 10.34 10.64
N ASP A 389 -14.24 10.43 11.43
CA ASP A 389 -13.23 11.46 11.29
C ASP A 389 -12.13 10.96 10.33
N TYR A 390 -12.22 11.41 9.08
CA TYR A 390 -11.28 11.06 8.02
C TYR A 390 -9.92 11.79 8.15
N ASN A 391 -9.81 12.79 9.02
CA ASN A 391 -8.57 13.56 9.21
C ASN A 391 -7.67 13.00 10.31
N LYS A 392 -8.12 11.97 11.02
CA LYS A 392 -7.38 11.39 12.14
C LYS A 392 -6.42 10.32 11.67
N GLU A 393 -5.18 10.71 11.40
CA GLU A 393 -4.10 9.79 11.08
C GLU A 393 -3.56 9.05 12.32
N PHE A 394 -2.86 7.95 12.08
CA PHE A 394 -2.21 7.09 13.10
C PHE A 394 -3.17 6.65 14.22
N SER A 395 -4.39 6.27 13.84
CA SER A 395 -5.46 5.93 14.77
C SER A 395 -5.85 4.46 14.67
N THR A 396 -5.89 3.78 15.81
CA THR A 396 -6.44 2.41 15.93
C THR A 396 -7.97 2.41 16.15
N THR A 397 -8.63 3.57 16.16
CA THR A 397 -10.04 3.69 16.58
C THR A 397 -11.04 3.46 15.46
N TYR A 398 -10.65 3.57 14.18
CA TYR A 398 -11.53 3.28 13.06
C TYR A 398 -11.58 1.78 12.81
N ASP A 399 -12.75 1.21 13.02
CA ASP A 399 -13.01 -0.20 12.79
C ASP A 399 -14.27 -0.34 11.91
N VAL A 400 -14.07 -0.44 10.61
CA VAL A 400 -15.14 -0.61 9.65
C VAL A 400 -15.90 -1.93 9.85
N THR A 401 -15.27 -2.94 10.43
CA THR A 401 -15.93 -4.22 10.72
C THR A 401 -17.00 -4.06 11.77
N LYS A 402 -16.78 -3.22 12.78
CA LYS A 402 -17.83 -2.84 13.75
C LYS A 402 -18.98 -2.11 13.07
N LEU A 403 -18.68 -1.18 12.13
CA LEU A 403 -19.71 -0.48 11.38
C LEU A 403 -20.51 -1.40 10.45
N ALA A 404 -19.91 -2.49 9.99
CA ALA A 404 -20.52 -3.52 9.15
C ALA A 404 -21.13 -4.68 9.96
N SER A 405 -21.06 -4.64 11.29
CA SER A 405 -21.67 -5.64 12.17
C SER A 405 -23.19 -5.45 12.29
N LYS A 406 -23.86 -6.41 12.93
CA LYS A 406 -25.29 -6.29 13.21
C LYS A 406 -25.54 -4.99 14.01
N PRO A 407 -26.52 -4.16 13.61
CA PRO A 407 -26.75 -2.88 14.28
C PRO A 407 -27.18 -3.08 15.73
N GLU A 408 -26.65 -2.23 16.60
CA GLU A 408 -27.15 -2.07 17.96
C GLU A 408 -28.45 -1.25 17.96
N ALA A 409 -29.21 -1.32 19.03
CA ALA A 409 -30.46 -0.58 19.14
C ALA A 409 -30.26 0.93 18.95
N GLY A 410 -30.96 1.52 17.99
CA GLY A 410 -30.85 2.93 17.64
C GLY A 410 -29.65 3.33 16.81
N LYS A 411 -28.69 2.44 16.56
CA LYS A 411 -27.52 2.70 15.71
C LYS A 411 -27.70 2.09 14.32
N ALA A 412 -27.17 2.77 13.31
CA ALA A 412 -27.10 2.25 11.94
C ALA A 412 -25.85 1.42 11.73
N ALA A 413 -25.95 0.38 10.90
CA ALA A 413 -24.80 -0.39 10.42
C ALA A 413 -24.79 -0.41 8.90
N ILE A 414 -23.61 -0.61 8.30
CA ILE A 414 -23.47 -0.74 6.86
C ILE A 414 -24.08 -2.05 6.41
N GLU A 415 -25.08 -1.96 5.50
CA GLU A 415 -25.76 -3.11 4.90
C GLU A 415 -25.07 -3.56 3.61
N ALA A 416 -24.54 -2.60 2.83
CA ALA A 416 -23.83 -2.84 1.59
C ALA A 416 -22.80 -1.74 1.33
N PHE A 417 -21.70 -2.11 0.68
CA PHE A 417 -20.78 -1.19 0.01
C PHE A 417 -21.03 -1.25 -1.48
N PHE A 418 -20.79 -0.14 -2.19
CA PHE A 418 -21.02 -0.10 -3.62
C PHE A 418 -19.78 0.30 -4.40
N THR A 419 -19.54 -0.42 -5.50
CA THR A 419 -18.56 -0.08 -6.53
C THR A 419 -19.22 -0.14 -7.90
N ALA A 420 -18.62 0.50 -8.91
CA ALA A 420 -19.14 0.50 -10.27
C ALA A 420 -18.05 0.20 -11.30
N LYS A 421 -18.42 -0.53 -12.38
CA LYS A 421 -17.53 -0.83 -13.50
C LYS A 421 -18.32 -0.87 -14.80
N GLY A 422 -18.03 0.07 -15.70
CA GLY A 422 -18.86 0.27 -16.87
C GLY A 422 -20.29 0.68 -16.49
N SER A 423 -21.28 -0.08 -16.95
CA SER A 423 -22.70 0.10 -16.57
C SER A 423 -23.09 -0.68 -15.31
N ASP A 424 -22.28 -1.64 -14.89
CA ASP A 424 -22.60 -2.52 -13.78
C ASP A 424 -22.29 -1.86 -12.43
N VAL A 425 -23.13 -2.14 -11.44
CA VAL A 425 -22.93 -1.78 -10.04
C VAL A 425 -22.77 -3.07 -9.23
N TYR A 426 -21.89 -3.06 -8.26
CA TYR A 426 -21.69 -4.18 -7.36
C TYR A 426 -22.10 -3.77 -5.94
N ALA A 427 -23.04 -4.53 -5.35
CA ALA A 427 -23.41 -4.41 -3.95
C ALA A 427 -22.68 -5.48 -3.15
N ILE A 428 -21.72 -5.08 -2.32
CA ILE A 428 -20.89 -5.95 -1.50
C ILE A 428 -21.50 -6.00 -0.10
N LEU A 429 -22.06 -7.15 0.26
CA LEU A 429 -22.77 -7.38 1.52
C LEU A 429 -21.82 -7.91 2.57
N PRO A 430 -21.51 -7.15 3.64
CA PRO A 430 -20.64 -7.62 4.73
C PRO A 430 -21.31 -8.66 5.63
N ARG A 431 -22.63 -8.84 5.47
CA ARG A 431 -23.45 -9.86 6.14
C ARG A 431 -24.46 -10.40 5.15
N TRP A 432 -24.76 -11.69 5.21
CA TRP A 432 -25.83 -12.28 4.42
C TRP A 432 -27.15 -12.18 5.21
N PRO A 433 -28.07 -11.29 4.80
CA PRO A 433 -29.28 -11.10 5.60
C PRO A 433 -30.32 -12.21 5.43
N GLY A 434 -30.22 -12.98 4.31
CA GLY A 434 -31.27 -13.93 3.93
C GLY A 434 -32.58 -13.26 3.49
N GLY A 435 -33.49 -14.02 2.92
CA GLY A 435 -34.82 -13.52 2.54
C GLY A 435 -34.77 -12.42 1.48
N VAL A 436 -35.50 -11.32 1.72
CA VAL A 436 -35.54 -10.18 0.79
C VAL A 436 -34.61 -9.07 1.27
N PHE A 437 -33.67 -8.68 0.40
CA PHE A 437 -32.78 -7.55 0.63
C PHE A 437 -33.20 -6.35 -0.24
N GLN A 438 -33.30 -5.19 0.40
CA GLN A 438 -33.67 -3.94 -0.29
C GLN A 438 -32.42 -3.17 -0.66
N ILE A 439 -32.24 -2.89 -1.96
CA ILE A 439 -31.19 -2.00 -2.47
C ILE A 439 -31.86 -0.69 -2.90
N LYS A 440 -31.32 0.43 -2.41
CA LYS A 440 -31.85 1.76 -2.69
C LYS A 440 -31.07 2.42 -3.84
N ASP A 441 -31.75 3.27 -4.59
CA ASP A 441 -31.13 4.21 -5.54
C ASP A 441 -30.29 3.59 -6.68
N VAL A 442 -30.68 2.40 -7.16
CA VAL A 442 -30.08 1.75 -8.35
C VAL A 442 -31.14 1.59 -9.45
N PRO A 443 -31.50 2.66 -10.17
CA PRO A 443 -32.53 2.59 -11.19
C PRO A 443 -32.07 1.91 -12.49
N GLY A 444 -33.03 1.34 -13.24
CA GLY A 444 -32.82 0.79 -14.57
C GLY A 444 -32.10 -0.56 -14.55
N LEU A 445 -32.34 -1.37 -13.54
CA LEU A 445 -31.77 -2.68 -13.37
C LEU A 445 -32.35 -3.69 -14.35
N LYS A 446 -31.48 -4.44 -15.05
CA LYS A 446 -31.86 -5.49 -16.02
C LYS A 446 -31.60 -6.89 -15.48
N SER A 447 -30.63 -7.03 -14.62
CA SER A 447 -30.24 -8.34 -14.05
C SER A 447 -29.63 -8.21 -12.67
N VAL A 448 -29.79 -9.25 -11.86
CA VAL A 448 -29.06 -9.44 -10.59
C VAL A 448 -28.46 -10.83 -10.58
N SER A 449 -27.21 -10.94 -10.20
CA SER A 449 -26.53 -12.23 -9.99
C SER A 449 -25.67 -12.20 -8.74
N LEU A 450 -25.52 -13.35 -8.09
CA LEU A 450 -24.59 -13.54 -6.97
C LEU A 450 -23.26 -14.04 -7.54
N LEU A 451 -22.16 -13.32 -7.32
CA LEU A 451 -20.85 -13.78 -7.78
C LEU A 451 -20.47 -15.11 -7.11
N GLY A 452 -19.93 -16.02 -7.90
CA GLY A 452 -19.60 -17.39 -7.47
C GLY A 452 -20.78 -18.36 -7.52
N SER A 453 -22.00 -17.90 -7.89
CA SER A 453 -23.17 -18.77 -8.08
C SER A 453 -23.69 -18.71 -9.51
N THR A 454 -24.21 -19.82 -10.00
CA THR A 454 -24.93 -19.91 -11.28
C THR A 454 -26.44 -19.81 -11.10
N GLU A 455 -26.93 -19.76 -9.88
CA GLU A 455 -28.37 -19.66 -9.60
C GLU A 455 -28.93 -18.29 -9.98
N ALA A 456 -30.13 -18.30 -10.57
CA ALA A 456 -30.82 -17.09 -10.95
C ALA A 456 -31.34 -16.37 -9.71
N VAL A 457 -30.99 -15.08 -9.57
CA VAL A 457 -31.46 -14.21 -8.49
C VAL A 457 -32.71 -13.46 -8.95
N LYS A 458 -33.83 -13.69 -8.26
CA LYS A 458 -35.09 -12.99 -8.56
C LYS A 458 -35.08 -11.60 -7.91
N PHE A 459 -35.56 -10.61 -8.63
CA PHE A 459 -35.69 -9.24 -8.13
C PHE A 459 -36.89 -8.52 -8.70
N THR A 460 -37.28 -7.43 -8.05
CA THR A 460 -38.25 -6.46 -8.57
C THR A 460 -37.64 -5.06 -8.45
N ASP A 461 -37.84 -4.23 -9.47
CA ASP A 461 -37.39 -2.82 -9.47
C ASP A 461 -38.64 -1.92 -9.50
N SER A 462 -38.78 -1.08 -8.49
CA SER A 462 -39.84 -0.08 -8.36
C SER A 462 -39.20 1.31 -8.29
N ASN A 463 -38.84 1.87 -9.46
CA ASN A 463 -38.24 3.20 -9.60
C ASN A 463 -36.91 3.37 -8.80
N GLY A 464 -36.07 2.34 -8.84
CA GLY A 464 -34.76 2.36 -8.16
C GLY A 464 -34.76 1.81 -6.73
N ALA A 465 -35.92 1.47 -6.17
CA ALA A 465 -36.02 0.63 -4.98
C ALA A 465 -36.06 -0.84 -5.43
N VAL A 466 -34.97 -1.52 -5.32
CA VAL A 466 -34.79 -2.89 -5.78
C VAL A 466 -34.96 -3.87 -4.64
N SER A 467 -35.94 -4.77 -4.76
CA SER A 467 -36.13 -5.89 -3.83
C SER A 467 -35.50 -7.15 -4.43
N VAL A 468 -34.45 -7.67 -3.81
CA VAL A 468 -33.74 -8.87 -4.23
C VAL A 468 -34.13 -10.03 -3.34
N ASN A 469 -34.69 -11.10 -3.92
CA ASN A 469 -34.92 -12.34 -3.21
C ASN A 469 -33.59 -13.11 -3.17
N LEU A 470 -32.90 -13.04 -2.01
CA LEU A 470 -31.60 -13.69 -1.83
C LEU A 470 -31.76 -15.20 -1.83
N PRO A 471 -30.98 -15.95 -2.64
CA PRO A 471 -31.01 -17.41 -2.64
C PRO A 471 -30.46 -17.98 -1.32
N GLU A 472 -30.71 -19.25 -1.06
CA GLU A 472 -29.89 -19.97 -0.09
C GLU A 472 -28.44 -20.04 -0.58
N LEU A 473 -27.50 -19.77 0.32
CA LEU A 473 -26.08 -19.82 -0.07
C LEU A 473 -25.63 -21.26 -0.33
N PRO A 474 -25.03 -21.53 -1.49
CA PRO A 474 -24.28 -22.77 -1.71
C PRO A 474 -23.24 -22.99 -0.60
N GLU A 475 -22.91 -24.25 -0.32
CA GLU A 475 -22.05 -24.59 0.82
C GLU A 475 -20.67 -23.92 0.76
N ASP A 476 -20.09 -23.85 -0.43
CA ASP A 476 -18.79 -23.20 -0.71
C ASP A 476 -18.82 -21.66 -0.56
N LEU A 477 -20.00 -21.05 -0.64
CA LEU A 477 -20.16 -19.61 -0.42
C LEU A 477 -20.54 -19.23 1.02
N ARG A 478 -20.98 -20.18 1.86
CA ARG A 478 -21.46 -19.89 3.23
C ARG A 478 -20.35 -19.33 4.13
N ALA A 479 -19.13 -19.78 3.97
CA ALA A 479 -17.98 -19.38 4.78
C ALA A 479 -17.29 -18.08 4.30
N GLN A 480 -17.80 -17.43 3.24
CA GLN A 480 -17.20 -16.20 2.76
C GLN A 480 -17.37 -15.04 3.76
N PRO A 481 -16.38 -14.14 3.87
CA PRO A 481 -16.44 -12.98 4.77
C PRO A 481 -17.41 -11.89 4.28
N ALA A 482 -17.74 -11.88 2.99
CA ALA A 482 -18.69 -10.98 2.34
C ALA A 482 -19.19 -11.59 1.01
N TRP A 483 -20.33 -11.13 0.54
CA TRP A 483 -20.97 -11.62 -0.71
C TRP A 483 -21.24 -10.47 -1.66
N VAL A 484 -21.20 -10.73 -2.94
CA VAL A 484 -21.32 -9.69 -3.97
C VAL A 484 -22.51 -9.95 -4.89
N LEU A 485 -23.43 -9.03 -4.91
CA LEU A 485 -24.47 -8.97 -5.93
C LEU A 485 -24.00 -8.06 -7.07
N LYS A 486 -23.91 -8.61 -8.27
CA LYS A 486 -23.70 -7.85 -9.48
C LYS A 486 -25.05 -7.38 -10.02
N LEU A 487 -25.20 -6.08 -10.19
CA LEU A 487 -26.39 -5.37 -10.60
C LEU A 487 -26.17 -4.87 -12.04
N GLY A 488 -26.61 -5.62 -13.05
CA GLY A 488 -26.47 -5.27 -14.46
C GLY A 488 -27.53 -4.24 -14.87
N ARG A 489 -27.09 -3.15 -15.54
CA ARG A 489 -27.93 -2.02 -15.95
C ARG A 489 -27.94 -1.84 -17.45
#